data_e574f095105ba88f0bb137e25b02c900
#
_entry.id   e574f095105ba88f0bb137e25b02c900
#
_cell.length_a   1.000
_cell.length_b   1.000
_cell.length_c   1.000
_cell.angle_alpha   90.00
_cell.angle_beta   90.00
_cell.angle_gamma   90.00
#
_symmetry.space_group_name_H-M   'P 1'
#
loop_
_entity.id
_entity.type
_entity.pdbx_description
1 polymer ?
#
loop_
_entity_poly.entity_id
_entity_poly.type
_entity_poly.pdbx_seq_one_letter_code
_entity_poly.pdbx_strand_id
1 'polypeptide(L)'
;MIVIIVGTVVIGLLIISLVFGKRRPKNAPPTAKIGIPLIGNYIEFAKNPVEFIAKCLDKFGPIYTVPMLHKNLTFLLGPEVSAPFFRLNDDFMSQPEVYGFMTPVFGKGVVYDAEPKKRTQQYQSMATGLRTERLKAYVPKIEKETIEYLKRWGESGEVNILDALSELTILTSSRCLHGDDVRDNMFEEVSRIYHDLDKGVTPLSFFFPYAPTESHRLRDNARKEMVEIFSKVIKSRKEQGGDTSQNTDILQVFIDMVYKDGSKLTDDETVGLLIALLFAGQHTSSITSTWTAMCLGNQSHLLCLDRLCR
;
A
#
# COMPACT_ATOMS: atom_id res chain seq x y z
N MET A 1 -7.48 12.15 37.27
CA MET A 1 -6.17 11.50 37.07
C MET A 1 -5.76 11.43 35.60
N ILE A 2 -6.56 10.84 34.70
CA ILE A 2 -6.26 10.72 33.25
C ILE A 2 -6.04 12.11 32.58
N VAL A 3 -6.88 13.10 32.88
CA VAL A 3 -6.75 14.45 32.31
C VAL A 3 -5.44 15.15 32.70
N ILE A 4 -4.99 14.94 33.93
CA ILE A 4 -3.72 15.51 34.41
C ILE A 4 -2.54 14.81 33.72
N ILE A 5 -2.57 13.52 33.56
CA ILE A 5 -1.52 12.75 32.84
C ILE A 5 -1.44 13.17 31.38
N VAL A 6 -2.57 13.27 30.69
CA VAL A 6 -2.63 13.75 29.30
C VAL A 6 -2.11 15.19 29.19
N GLY A 7 -2.50 16.07 30.11
CA GLY A 7 -2.00 17.45 30.18
C GLY A 7 -0.48 17.51 30.36
N THR A 8 0.08 16.72 31.26
CA THR A 8 1.53 16.68 31.53
C THR A 8 2.31 16.16 30.32
N VAL A 9 1.81 15.12 29.65
CA VAL A 9 2.41 14.57 28.44
C VAL A 9 2.39 15.59 27.29
N VAL A 10 1.27 16.29 27.09
CA VAL A 10 1.16 17.32 26.06
C VAL A 10 2.10 18.50 26.33
N ILE A 11 2.20 18.95 27.58
CA ILE A 11 3.13 20.03 27.97
C ILE A 11 4.59 19.56 27.80
N GLY A 12 4.91 18.33 28.17
CA GLY A 12 6.24 17.75 27.96
C GLY A 12 6.63 17.68 26.48
N LEU A 13 5.73 17.24 25.63
CA LEU A 13 5.93 17.20 24.16
C LEU A 13 6.08 18.63 23.57
N LEU A 14 5.33 19.61 24.09
CA LEU A 14 5.47 21.02 23.70
C LEU A 14 6.84 21.59 24.07
N ILE A 15 7.33 21.32 25.26
CA ILE A 15 8.65 21.76 25.73
C ILE A 15 9.75 21.08 24.89
N ILE A 16 9.66 19.80 24.65
CA ILE A 16 10.61 19.04 23.81
C ILE A 16 10.63 19.62 22.38
N SER A 17 9.47 19.91 21.80
CA SER A 17 9.39 20.53 20.47
C SER A 17 9.98 21.93 20.39
N LEU A 18 9.86 22.71 21.44
CA LEU A 18 10.42 24.07 21.54
C LEU A 18 11.95 24.04 21.74
N VAL A 19 12.44 23.11 22.56
CA VAL A 19 13.87 23.02 22.92
C VAL A 19 14.68 22.31 21.85
N PHE A 20 14.14 21.26 21.24
CA PHE A 20 14.81 20.43 20.22
C PHE A 20 14.39 20.73 18.79
N GLY A 21 13.58 21.75 18.56
CA GLY A 21 13.22 22.18 17.21
C GLY A 21 14.48 22.51 16.39
N LYS A 22 14.84 21.63 15.46
CA LYS A 22 15.99 21.84 14.55
C LYS A 22 15.84 23.20 13.88
N ARG A 23 16.85 24.07 14.00
CA ARG A 23 16.90 25.36 13.27
C ARG A 23 16.78 25.06 11.79
N ARG A 24 15.76 25.64 11.16
CA ARG A 24 15.54 25.47 9.73
C ARG A 24 16.63 26.21 8.94
N PRO A 25 17.09 25.66 7.82
CA PRO A 25 17.97 26.38 6.89
C PRO A 25 17.31 27.70 6.45
N LYS A 26 18.11 28.71 6.15
CA LYS A 26 17.63 30.03 5.67
C LYS A 26 16.78 29.92 4.40
N ASN A 27 17.09 28.94 3.55
CA ASN A 27 16.42 28.69 2.27
C ASN A 27 15.30 27.62 2.38
N ALA A 28 14.85 27.27 3.59
CA ALA A 28 13.77 26.31 3.75
C ALA A 28 12.44 26.88 3.22
N PRO A 29 11.57 26.06 2.65
CA PRO A 29 10.24 26.48 2.20
C PRO A 29 9.43 27.15 3.31
N PRO A 30 8.51 28.06 2.98
CA PRO A 30 7.65 28.72 3.97
C PRO A 30 6.89 27.69 4.80
N THR A 31 6.64 28.00 6.07
CA THR A 31 5.96 27.11 6.98
C THR A 31 4.51 27.51 7.13
N ALA A 32 3.61 26.62 6.78
CA ALA A 32 2.19 26.78 7.05
C ALA A 32 1.93 26.54 8.55
N LYS A 33 1.59 27.60 9.26
CA LYS A 33 1.14 27.55 10.66
C LYS A 33 -0.33 27.95 10.68
N ILE A 34 -1.19 26.94 10.77
CA ILE A 34 -2.65 27.11 10.80
C ILE A 34 -3.16 26.49 12.10
N GLY A 35 -3.97 27.24 12.84
CA GLY A 35 -4.55 26.75 14.10
C GLY A 35 -3.57 26.63 15.27
N ILE A 36 -3.88 25.72 16.17
CA ILE A 36 -3.11 25.48 17.42
C ILE A 36 -1.74 24.88 17.09
N PRO A 37 -0.64 25.34 17.71
CA PRO A 37 0.68 24.74 17.52
C PRO A 37 0.66 23.21 17.70
N LEU A 38 1.39 22.48 16.86
CA LEU A 38 1.55 21.03 16.80
C LEU A 38 0.32 20.23 16.31
N ILE A 39 -0.89 20.58 16.73
CA ILE A 39 -2.10 19.78 16.50
C ILE A 39 -3.01 20.42 15.45
N GLY A 40 -3.02 21.77 15.34
CA GLY A 40 -3.98 22.49 14.51
C GLY A 40 -3.92 22.11 13.03
N ASN A 41 -2.72 22.03 12.48
CA ASN A 41 -2.55 21.61 11.07
C ASN A 41 -3.04 20.18 10.85
N TYR A 42 -2.79 19.26 11.79
CA TYR A 42 -3.24 17.87 11.68
C TYR A 42 -4.77 17.79 11.68
N ILE A 43 -5.44 18.52 12.57
CA ILE A 43 -6.91 18.52 12.68
C ILE A 43 -7.54 19.06 11.39
N GLU A 44 -7.06 20.20 10.90
CA GLU A 44 -7.58 20.79 9.67
C GLU A 44 -7.33 19.93 8.43
N PHE A 45 -6.14 19.35 8.34
CA PHE A 45 -5.81 18.39 7.29
C PHE A 45 -6.68 17.12 7.36
N ALA A 46 -6.90 16.57 8.55
CA ALA A 46 -7.70 15.37 8.74
C ALA A 46 -9.19 15.58 8.40
N LYS A 47 -9.73 16.80 8.59
CA LYS A 47 -11.11 17.13 8.24
C LYS A 47 -11.32 17.17 6.73
N ASN A 48 -10.48 17.88 6.01
CA ASN A 48 -10.56 18.00 4.55
C ASN A 48 -9.15 18.29 3.98
N PRO A 49 -8.40 17.24 3.60
CA PRO A 49 -7.03 17.39 3.12
C PRO A 49 -6.93 18.22 1.83
N VAL A 50 -7.90 18.06 0.91
CA VAL A 50 -7.89 18.77 -0.38
C VAL A 50 -8.08 20.27 -0.18
N GLU A 51 -9.06 20.67 0.61
CA GLU A 51 -9.33 22.08 0.93
C GLU A 51 -8.16 22.70 1.71
N PHE A 52 -7.60 21.96 2.66
CA PHE A 52 -6.42 22.41 3.40
C PHE A 52 -5.23 22.68 2.48
N ILE A 53 -4.94 21.75 1.56
CA ILE A 53 -3.85 21.88 0.57
C ILE A 53 -4.11 23.11 -0.33
N ALA A 54 -5.33 23.29 -0.83
CA ALA A 54 -5.70 24.42 -1.68
C ALA A 54 -5.50 25.76 -0.95
N LYS A 55 -5.98 25.89 0.28
CA LYS A 55 -5.77 27.09 1.11
C LYS A 55 -4.28 27.38 1.35
N CYS A 56 -3.48 26.34 1.54
CA CYS A 56 -2.04 26.51 1.72
C CYS A 56 -1.36 26.91 0.42
N LEU A 57 -1.77 26.35 -0.72
CA LEU A 57 -1.26 26.73 -2.05
C LEU A 57 -1.49 28.22 -2.32
N ASP A 58 -2.70 28.70 -2.09
CA ASP A 58 -3.06 30.12 -2.29
C ASP A 58 -2.23 31.07 -1.41
N LYS A 59 -1.93 30.65 -0.18
CA LYS A 59 -1.24 31.49 0.81
C LYS A 59 0.28 31.43 0.73
N PHE A 60 0.85 30.27 0.44
CA PHE A 60 2.29 30.02 0.55
C PHE A 60 2.96 29.68 -0.79
N GLY A 61 2.17 29.53 -1.85
CA GLY A 61 2.66 29.10 -3.16
C GLY A 61 2.87 27.58 -3.28
N PRO A 62 3.48 27.11 -4.37
CA PRO A 62 3.54 25.69 -4.73
C PRO A 62 4.51 24.86 -3.87
N ILE A 63 5.37 25.50 -3.06
CA ILE A 63 6.30 24.79 -2.17
C ILE A 63 6.12 25.34 -0.76
N TYR A 64 5.64 24.50 0.16
CA TYR A 64 5.52 24.87 1.58
C TYR A 64 5.63 23.66 2.48
N THR A 65 5.98 23.91 3.74
CA THR A 65 6.09 22.86 4.76
C THR A 65 5.00 23.01 5.79
N VAL A 66 4.34 21.92 6.11
CA VAL A 66 3.30 21.84 7.15
C VAL A 66 3.85 21.02 8.32
N PRO A 67 4.06 21.62 9.49
CA PRO A 67 4.31 20.87 10.71
C PRO A 67 3.05 20.08 11.11
N MET A 68 3.16 18.77 11.21
CA MET A 68 2.09 17.88 11.62
C MET A 68 2.59 16.98 12.74
N LEU A 69 2.12 17.17 13.97
CA LEU A 69 2.58 16.46 15.14
C LEU A 69 4.12 16.55 15.25
N HIS A 70 4.82 15.41 15.23
CA HIS A 70 6.29 15.34 15.29
C HIS A 70 6.97 15.33 13.91
N LYS A 71 6.19 15.36 12.81
CA LYS A 71 6.70 15.34 11.42
C LYS A 71 6.49 16.69 10.73
N ASN A 72 7.38 16.99 9.78
CA ASN A 72 7.21 18.11 8.87
C ASN A 72 6.95 17.56 7.46
N LEU A 73 5.80 17.86 6.89
CA LEU A 73 5.45 17.47 5.53
C LEU A 73 5.68 18.64 4.59
N THR A 74 6.55 18.48 3.61
CA THR A 74 6.75 19.50 2.57
C THR A 74 5.95 19.11 1.34
N PHE A 75 5.03 19.98 0.94
CA PHE A 75 4.22 19.81 -0.25
C PHE A 75 4.91 20.46 -1.45
N LEU A 76 4.93 19.74 -2.57
CA LEU A 76 5.43 20.15 -3.86
C LEU A 76 4.28 20.04 -4.86
N LEU A 77 3.65 21.16 -5.19
CA LEU A 77 2.42 21.18 -5.99
C LEU A 77 2.69 21.69 -7.41
N GLY A 78 2.32 20.87 -8.39
CA GLY A 78 2.53 21.13 -9.81
C GLY A 78 3.72 20.38 -10.41
N PRO A 79 3.68 20.12 -11.73
CA PRO A 79 4.63 19.27 -12.41
C PRO A 79 6.06 19.81 -12.38
N GLU A 80 6.23 21.10 -12.53
CA GLU A 80 7.56 21.75 -12.54
C GLU A 80 8.27 21.63 -11.19
N VAL A 81 7.52 21.81 -10.11
CA VAL A 81 8.04 21.78 -8.73
C VAL A 81 8.28 20.36 -8.24
N SER A 82 7.44 19.41 -8.64
CA SER A 82 7.56 18.01 -8.23
C SER A 82 8.53 17.20 -9.10
N ALA A 83 8.85 17.63 -10.33
CA ALA A 83 9.75 16.92 -11.21
C ALA A 83 11.13 16.59 -10.61
N PRO A 84 11.80 17.50 -9.85
CA PRO A 84 13.06 17.16 -9.18
C PRO A 84 12.91 16.03 -8.16
N PHE A 85 11.79 15.99 -7.42
CA PHE A 85 11.52 14.92 -6.45
C PHE A 85 11.55 13.53 -7.08
N PHE A 86 10.92 13.36 -8.25
CA PHE A 86 10.88 12.08 -8.95
C PHE A 86 12.20 11.68 -9.64
N ARG A 87 13.17 12.58 -9.71
CA ARG A 87 14.49 12.34 -10.30
C ARG A 87 15.59 12.06 -9.26
N LEU A 88 15.32 12.36 -7.99
CA LEU A 88 16.27 12.16 -6.91
C LEU A 88 16.33 10.67 -6.52
N ASN A 89 17.54 10.22 -6.20
CA ASN A 89 17.80 8.88 -5.71
C ASN A 89 17.77 8.82 -4.17
N ASP A 90 17.98 7.64 -3.61
CA ASP A 90 17.95 7.39 -2.17
C ASP A 90 19.01 8.17 -1.37
N ASP A 91 20.09 8.64 -1.99
CA ASP A 91 21.12 9.45 -1.32
C ASP A 91 20.58 10.82 -0.89
N PHE A 92 19.57 11.32 -1.59
CA PHE A 92 18.92 12.60 -1.33
C PHE A 92 17.52 12.46 -0.71
N MET A 93 16.83 11.34 -0.98
CA MET A 93 15.44 11.13 -0.60
C MET A 93 15.27 9.76 0.06
N SER A 94 15.32 9.73 1.38
CA SER A 94 15.21 8.49 2.15
C SER A 94 13.77 7.93 2.12
N GLN A 95 13.56 6.84 1.40
CA GLN A 95 12.26 6.13 1.41
C GLN A 95 11.93 5.52 2.79
N PRO A 96 12.88 4.89 3.52
CA PRO A 96 12.63 4.34 4.84
C PRO A 96 12.08 5.36 5.85
N GLU A 97 12.56 6.60 5.83
CA GLU A 97 12.08 7.64 6.74
C GLU A 97 10.61 7.99 6.52
N VAL A 98 10.15 7.95 5.26
CA VAL A 98 8.77 8.27 4.89
C VAL A 98 7.85 7.07 5.07
N TYR A 99 8.25 5.91 4.55
CA TYR A 99 7.43 4.71 4.48
C TYR A 99 7.67 3.71 5.62
N GLY A 100 8.48 4.04 6.61
CA GLY A 100 8.75 3.17 7.77
C GLY A 100 7.51 2.76 8.56
N PHE A 101 6.39 3.49 8.40
CA PHE A 101 5.10 3.10 8.97
C PHE A 101 4.51 1.84 8.32
N MET A 102 5.00 1.43 7.15
CA MET A 102 4.60 0.18 6.49
C MET A 102 5.43 -1.03 6.93
N THR A 103 6.54 -0.84 7.66
CA THR A 103 7.37 -1.95 8.16
C THR A 103 6.57 -2.98 8.96
N PRO A 104 5.61 -2.62 9.85
CA PRO A 104 4.78 -3.61 10.54
C PRO A 104 3.87 -4.43 9.62
N VAL A 105 3.57 -3.94 8.42
CA VAL A 105 2.74 -4.62 7.42
C VAL A 105 3.57 -5.53 6.53
N PHE A 106 4.64 -4.99 5.93
CA PHE A 106 5.45 -5.72 4.96
C PHE A 106 6.53 -6.60 5.61
N GLY A 107 7.01 -6.23 6.79
CA GLY A 107 8.10 -6.88 7.48
C GLY A 107 9.43 -6.13 7.35
N LYS A 108 10.39 -6.56 8.17
CA LYS A 108 11.75 -6.02 8.15
C LYS A 108 12.50 -6.51 6.92
N GLY A 109 13.35 -5.64 6.37
CA GLY A 109 14.15 -5.98 5.20
C GLY A 109 13.36 -6.09 3.89
N VAL A 110 12.09 -5.65 3.89
CA VAL A 110 11.18 -5.74 2.73
C VAL A 110 10.88 -4.35 2.20
N VAL A 111 10.98 -4.19 0.88
CA VAL A 111 10.64 -2.96 0.15
C VAL A 111 11.26 -1.73 0.83
N TYR A 112 10.47 -0.92 1.52
CA TYR A 112 10.90 0.35 2.10
C TYR A 112 11.89 0.20 3.27
N ASP A 113 11.84 -0.92 3.99
CA ASP A 113 12.76 -1.21 5.10
C ASP A 113 14.07 -1.87 4.64
N ALA A 114 14.11 -2.36 3.40
CA ALA A 114 15.30 -3.00 2.84
C ALA A 114 16.40 -1.98 2.54
N GLU A 115 17.67 -2.39 2.70
CA GLU A 115 18.80 -1.64 2.23
C GLU A 115 18.66 -1.33 0.72
N PRO A 116 19.13 -0.15 0.23
CA PRO A 116 18.91 0.27 -1.16
C PRO A 116 19.31 -0.77 -2.21
N LYS A 117 20.43 -1.47 -2.00
CA LYS A 117 20.91 -2.52 -2.92
C LYS A 117 19.98 -3.75 -2.94
N LYS A 118 19.53 -4.20 -1.78
CA LYS A 118 18.56 -5.32 -1.66
C LYS A 118 17.19 -4.92 -2.21
N ARG A 119 16.71 -3.73 -1.87
CA ARG A 119 15.45 -3.19 -2.38
C ARG A 119 15.41 -3.15 -3.91
N THR A 120 16.48 -2.69 -4.55
CA THR A 120 16.59 -2.70 -6.02
C THR A 120 16.44 -4.12 -6.58
N GLN A 121 17.02 -5.12 -5.95
CA GLN A 121 16.91 -6.52 -6.39
C GLN A 121 15.50 -7.08 -6.15
N GLN A 122 14.85 -6.71 -5.04
CA GLN A 122 13.44 -7.05 -4.78
C GLN A 122 12.53 -6.48 -5.88
N TYR A 123 12.69 -5.21 -6.26
CA TYR A 123 11.94 -4.60 -7.36
C TYR A 123 12.22 -5.26 -8.71
N GLN A 124 13.46 -5.64 -8.99
CA GLN A 124 13.81 -6.39 -10.21
C GLN A 124 13.12 -7.75 -10.24
N SER A 125 13.02 -8.44 -9.10
CA SER A 125 12.33 -9.72 -8.99
C SER A 125 10.81 -9.55 -9.21
N MET A 126 10.20 -8.54 -8.58
CA MET A 126 8.79 -8.18 -8.84
C MET A 126 8.55 -7.91 -10.33
N ALA A 127 9.41 -7.10 -10.96
CA ALA A 127 9.32 -6.80 -12.39
C ALA A 127 9.48 -8.06 -13.26
N THR A 128 10.27 -9.03 -12.83
CA THR A 128 10.39 -10.32 -13.54
C THR A 128 9.08 -11.11 -13.47
N GLY A 129 8.38 -11.08 -12.33
CA GLY A 129 7.05 -11.68 -12.18
C GLY A 129 5.95 -11.00 -13.00
N LEU A 130 6.18 -9.76 -13.43
CA LEU A 130 5.23 -8.94 -14.19
C LEU A 130 5.65 -8.75 -15.67
N ARG A 131 6.52 -9.62 -16.22
CA ARG A 131 6.88 -9.60 -17.64
C ARG A 131 5.71 -9.99 -18.53
N THR A 132 5.75 -9.50 -19.77
CA THR A 132 4.66 -9.68 -20.75
C THR A 132 4.21 -11.14 -20.91
N GLU A 133 5.13 -12.10 -20.91
CA GLU A 133 4.82 -13.52 -21.05
C GLU A 133 3.99 -14.02 -19.87
N ARG A 134 4.34 -13.61 -18.63
CA ARG A 134 3.57 -13.97 -17.42
C ARG A 134 2.23 -13.24 -17.37
N LEU A 135 2.19 -11.95 -17.74
CA LEU A 135 0.94 -11.20 -17.82
C LEU A 135 -0.03 -11.84 -18.83
N LYS A 136 0.46 -12.34 -19.97
CA LYS A 136 -0.38 -13.11 -20.91
C LYS A 136 -0.92 -14.40 -20.29
N ALA A 137 -0.13 -15.09 -19.45
CA ALA A 137 -0.59 -16.28 -18.74
C ALA A 137 -1.64 -15.96 -17.65
N TYR A 138 -1.68 -14.73 -17.15
CA TYR A 138 -2.70 -14.31 -16.18
C TYR A 138 -4.06 -14.02 -16.81
N VAL A 139 -4.11 -13.65 -18.10
CA VAL A 139 -5.37 -13.29 -18.78
C VAL A 139 -6.44 -14.37 -18.63
N PRO A 140 -6.21 -15.65 -18.97
CA PRO A 140 -7.24 -16.69 -18.81
C PRO A 140 -7.61 -16.94 -17.35
N LYS A 141 -6.71 -16.69 -16.41
CA LYS A 141 -6.98 -16.80 -14.97
C LYS A 141 -7.92 -15.69 -14.50
N ILE A 142 -7.66 -14.46 -14.95
CA ILE A 142 -8.50 -13.27 -14.66
C ILE A 142 -9.87 -13.46 -15.30
N GLU A 143 -9.94 -13.89 -16.55
CA GLU A 143 -11.18 -14.16 -17.27
C GLU A 143 -12.05 -15.19 -16.52
N LYS A 144 -11.46 -16.31 -16.13
CA LYS A 144 -12.14 -17.35 -15.35
C LYS A 144 -12.77 -16.80 -14.07
N GLU A 145 -11.97 -16.09 -13.22
CA GLU A 145 -12.45 -15.51 -11.98
C GLU A 145 -13.56 -14.48 -12.24
N THR A 146 -13.40 -13.66 -13.27
CA THR A 146 -14.39 -12.62 -13.61
C THR A 146 -15.71 -13.24 -14.04
N ILE A 147 -15.70 -14.26 -14.90
CA ILE A 147 -16.91 -14.97 -15.34
C ILE A 147 -17.58 -15.65 -14.15
N GLU A 148 -16.83 -16.36 -13.31
CA GLU A 148 -17.38 -17.04 -12.13
C GLU A 148 -17.97 -16.04 -11.12
N TYR A 149 -17.32 -14.89 -10.94
CA TYR A 149 -17.81 -13.84 -10.05
C TYR A 149 -19.10 -13.21 -10.58
N LEU A 150 -19.14 -12.81 -11.84
CA LEU A 150 -20.29 -12.13 -12.45
C LEU A 150 -21.52 -13.05 -12.58
N LYS A 151 -21.36 -14.37 -12.66
CA LYS A 151 -22.49 -15.32 -12.61
C LYS A 151 -23.34 -15.17 -11.35
N ARG A 152 -22.79 -14.63 -10.26
CA ARG A 152 -23.52 -14.40 -9.00
C ARG A 152 -24.51 -13.24 -9.08
N TRP A 153 -24.38 -12.34 -10.06
CA TRP A 153 -25.18 -11.12 -10.14
C TRP A 153 -26.60 -11.35 -10.69
N GLY A 154 -26.83 -12.45 -11.42
CA GLY A 154 -28.10 -12.70 -12.09
C GLY A 154 -28.37 -11.73 -13.25
N GLU A 155 -29.66 -11.63 -13.65
CA GLU A 155 -30.06 -10.80 -14.80
C GLU A 155 -30.29 -9.32 -14.42
N SER A 156 -30.63 -9.05 -13.16
CA SER A 156 -30.88 -7.70 -12.65
C SER A 156 -30.67 -7.63 -11.14
N GLY A 157 -30.32 -6.47 -10.63
CA GLY A 157 -30.12 -6.25 -9.20
C GLY A 157 -29.41 -4.93 -8.91
N GLU A 158 -29.11 -4.73 -7.62
CA GLU A 158 -28.30 -3.62 -7.13
C GLU A 158 -27.04 -4.16 -6.46
N VAL A 159 -25.91 -3.50 -6.71
CA VAL A 159 -24.62 -3.88 -6.12
C VAL A 159 -23.83 -2.62 -5.72
N ASN A 160 -23.14 -2.69 -4.59
CA ASN A 160 -22.09 -1.71 -4.30
C ASN A 160 -20.90 -2.00 -5.20
N ILE A 161 -20.71 -1.19 -6.23
CA ILE A 161 -19.69 -1.44 -7.26
C ILE A 161 -18.26 -1.39 -6.70
N LEU A 162 -17.99 -0.58 -5.67
CA LEU A 162 -16.69 -0.55 -5.02
C LEU A 162 -16.38 -1.87 -4.29
N ASP A 163 -17.34 -2.38 -3.53
CA ASP A 163 -17.18 -3.64 -2.79
C ASP A 163 -17.02 -4.81 -3.76
N ALA A 164 -17.85 -4.85 -4.80
CA ALA A 164 -17.82 -5.89 -5.83
C ALA A 164 -16.48 -5.91 -6.58
N LEU A 165 -15.97 -4.76 -7.02
CA LEU A 165 -14.69 -4.69 -7.73
C LEU A 165 -13.50 -4.90 -6.79
N SER A 166 -13.63 -4.56 -5.51
CA SER A 166 -12.62 -4.88 -4.50
C SER A 166 -12.51 -6.39 -4.29
N GLU A 167 -13.65 -7.10 -4.15
CA GLU A 167 -13.67 -8.55 -4.04
C GLU A 167 -13.11 -9.23 -5.30
N LEU A 168 -13.54 -8.82 -6.49
CA LEU A 168 -13.03 -9.35 -7.74
C LEU A 168 -11.52 -9.13 -7.89
N THR A 169 -11.02 -7.97 -7.47
CA THR A 169 -9.59 -7.67 -7.50
C THR A 169 -8.80 -8.61 -6.58
N ILE A 170 -9.28 -8.89 -5.37
CA ILE A 170 -8.61 -9.83 -4.46
C ILE A 170 -8.63 -11.26 -5.04
N LEU A 171 -9.74 -11.71 -5.61
CA LEU A 171 -9.87 -13.02 -6.23
C LEU A 171 -8.86 -13.22 -7.37
N THR A 172 -8.83 -12.28 -8.30
CA THR A 172 -7.91 -12.31 -9.46
C THR A 172 -6.45 -12.18 -9.04
N SER A 173 -6.15 -11.30 -8.08
CA SER A 173 -4.80 -11.13 -7.55
C SER A 173 -4.32 -12.38 -6.82
N SER A 174 -5.16 -13.01 -6.00
CA SER A 174 -4.80 -14.25 -5.32
C SER A 174 -4.41 -15.34 -6.31
N ARG A 175 -5.21 -15.55 -7.37
CA ARG A 175 -4.92 -16.57 -8.39
C ARG A 175 -3.64 -16.27 -9.19
N CYS A 176 -3.39 -15.00 -9.51
CA CYS A 176 -2.23 -14.60 -10.31
C CYS A 176 -0.94 -14.50 -9.50
N LEU A 177 -1.01 -13.98 -8.28
CA LEU A 177 0.17 -13.68 -7.46
C LEU A 177 0.54 -14.84 -6.53
N HIS A 178 -0.46 -15.47 -5.90
CA HIS A 178 -0.22 -16.52 -4.93
C HIS A 178 -0.25 -17.92 -5.54
N GLY A 179 -0.95 -18.08 -6.67
CA GLY A 179 -1.12 -19.34 -7.39
C GLY A 179 -2.47 -20.01 -7.16
N ASP A 180 -2.73 -21.01 -7.99
CA ASP A 180 -4.00 -21.73 -7.98
C ASP A 180 -4.20 -22.53 -6.68
N ASP A 181 -3.14 -23.09 -6.12
CA ASP A 181 -3.15 -23.82 -4.86
C ASP A 181 -3.65 -22.99 -3.68
N VAL A 182 -3.16 -21.74 -3.55
CA VAL A 182 -3.59 -20.81 -2.51
C VAL A 182 -5.02 -20.33 -2.79
N ARG A 183 -5.31 -19.96 -4.04
CA ARG A 183 -6.63 -19.47 -4.43
C ARG A 183 -7.76 -20.47 -4.20
N ASP A 184 -7.51 -21.73 -4.51
CA ASP A 184 -8.56 -22.77 -4.46
C ASP A 184 -8.73 -23.36 -3.05
N ASN A 185 -7.70 -23.34 -2.19
CA ASN A 185 -7.74 -24.00 -0.89
C ASN A 185 -7.69 -23.06 0.34
N MET A 186 -7.18 -21.84 0.19
CA MET A 186 -6.88 -20.95 1.33
C MET A 186 -7.42 -19.53 1.15
N PHE A 187 -8.21 -19.27 0.11
CA PHE A 187 -8.62 -17.92 -0.24
C PHE A 187 -9.36 -17.19 0.88
N GLU A 188 -10.35 -17.82 1.49
CA GLU A 188 -11.17 -17.20 2.55
C GLU A 188 -10.29 -16.75 3.74
N GLU A 189 -9.35 -17.58 4.13
CA GLU A 189 -8.44 -17.28 5.23
C GLU A 189 -7.46 -16.15 4.86
N VAL A 190 -6.84 -16.23 3.69
CA VAL A 190 -5.91 -15.20 3.17
C VAL A 190 -6.63 -13.86 2.99
N SER A 191 -7.85 -13.86 2.46
CA SER A 191 -8.66 -12.65 2.28
C SER A 191 -9.01 -11.99 3.61
N ARG A 192 -9.47 -12.79 4.61
CA ARG A 192 -9.74 -12.29 5.97
C ARG A 192 -8.50 -11.63 6.58
N ILE A 193 -7.37 -12.33 6.52
CA ILE A 193 -6.10 -11.84 7.07
C ILE A 193 -5.66 -10.55 6.36
N TYR A 194 -5.83 -10.48 5.04
CA TYR A 194 -5.53 -9.27 4.29
C TYR A 194 -6.37 -8.07 4.76
N HIS A 195 -7.67 -8.25 4.97
CA HIS A 195 -8.53 -7.20 5.50
C HIS A 195 -8.10 -6.72 6.89
N ASP A 196 -7.65 -7.62 7.75
CA ASP A 196 -7.15 -7.26 9.08
C ASP A 196 -5.80 -6.52 9.03
N LEU A 197 -4.93 -6.88 8.07
CA LEU A 197 -3.73 -6.11 7.74
C LEU A 197 -4.08 -4.68 7.29
N ASP A 198 -5.03 -4.55 6.37
CA ASP A 198 -5.45 -3.29 5.78
C ASP A 198 -6.08 -2.34 6.81
N LYS A 199 -6.96 -2.84 7.69
CA LYS A 199 -7.52 -2.09 8.83
C LYS A 199 -6.47 -1.51 9.77
N GLY A 200 -5.28 -2.08 9.81
CA GLY A 200 -4.15 -1.58 10.59
C GLY A 200 -3.41 -0.42 9.95
N VAL A 201 -3.67 -0.09 8.69
CA VAL A 201 -3.09 1.06 8.00
C VAL A 201 -4.02 2.25 8.14
N THR A 202 -3.82 3.03 9.18
CA THR A 202 -4.66 4.19 9.52
C THR A 202 -3.85 5.48 9.44
N PRO A 203 -4.48 6.67 9.38
CA PRO A 203 -3.76 7.94 9.49
C PRO A 203 -2.88 8.03 10.73
N LEU A 204 -3.26 7.37 11.83
CA LEU A 204 -2.44 7.30 13.04
C LEU A 204 -1.16 6.48 12.82
N SER A 205 -1.21 5.43 12.01
CA SER A 205 -0.06 4.58 11.69
C SER A 205 1.10 5.36 11.06
N PHE A 206 0.78 6.38 10.24
CA PHE A 206 1.79 7.24 9.62
C PHE A 206 2.63 7.99 10.65
N PHE A 207 2.03 8.39 11.76
CA PHE A 207 2.73 9.10 12.85
C PHE A 207 3.24 8.15 13.92
N PHE A 208 2.47 7.15 14.30
CA PHE A 208 2.73 6.25 15.42
C PHE A 208 2.48 4.79 15.01
N PRO A 209 3.33 4.19 14.17
CA PRO A 209 3.09 2.86 13.59
C PRO A 209 3.06 1.72 14.62
N TYR A 210 3.60 1.95 15.81
CA TYR A 210 3.65 0.99 16.91
C TYR A 210 2.77 1.39 18.11
N ALA A 211 1.82 2.31 17.93
CA ALA A 211 0.88 2.66 18.98
C ALA A 211 0.05 1.42 19.40
N PRO A 212 -0.21 1.22 20.71
CA PRO A 212 -0.92 0.05 21.21
C PRO A 212 -2.44 0.18 21.00
N THR A 213 -2.87 0.29 19.75
CA THR A 213 -4.27 0.34 19.35
C THR A 213 -4.78 -1.05 18.97
N GLU A 214 -6.09 -1.24 18.98
CA GLU A 214 -6.72 -2.49 18.56
C GLU A 214 -6.43 -2.80 17.09
N SER A 215 -6.52 -1.79 16.21
CA SER A 215 -6.22 -1.94 14.79
C SER A 215 -4.78 -2.36 14.53
N HIS A 216 -3.81 -1.82 15.28
CA HIS A 216 -2.41 -2.24 15.17
C HIS A 216 -2.19 -3.67 15.69
N ARG A 217 -2.87 -4.05 16.76
CA ARG A 217 -2.82 -5.43 17.28
C ARG A 217 -3.39 -6.43 16.26
N LEU A 218 -4.53 -6.11 15.64
CA LEU A 218 -5.11 -6.93 14.58
C LEU A 218 -4.15 -7.08 13.41
N ARG A 219 -3.58 -6.00 12.91
CA ARG A 219 -2.54 -5.98 11.87
C ARG A 219 -1.35 -6.89 12.22
N ASP A 220 -0.81 -6.74 13.40
CA ASP A 220 0.39 -7.47 13.83
C ASP A 220 0.12 -8.99 13.96
N ASN A 221 -1.09 -9.36 14.40
CA ASN A 221 -1.54 -10.75 14.42
C ASN A 221 -1.76 -11.27 13.01
N ALA A 222 -2.47 -10.52 12.16
CA ALA A 222 -2.70 -10.86 10.77
C ALA A 222 -1.38 -11.06 9.99
N ARG A 223 -0.37 -10.22 10.24
CA ARG A 223 0.96 -10.39 9.65
C ARG A 223 1.59 -11.73 10.03
N LYS A 224 1.50 -12.13 11.31
CA LYS A 224 2.02 -13.42 11.78
C LYS A 224 1.27 -14.60 11.14
N GLU A 225 -0.07 -14.56 11.16
CA GLU A 225 -0.90 -15.59 10.52
C GLU A 225 -0.56 -15.75 9.03
N MET A 226 -0.38 -14.63 8.31
CA MET A 226 0.00 -14.66 6.89
C MET A 226 1.35 -15.36 6.69
N VAL A 227 2.35 -15.07 7.54
CA VAL A 227 3.66 -15.74 7.48
C VAL A 227 3.51 -17.24 7.75
N GLU A 228 2.72 -17.63 8.74
CA GLU A 228 2.52 -19.04 9.07
C GLU A 228 1.88 -19.82 7.92
N ILE A 229 0.86 -19.25 7.26
CA ILE A 229 0.19 -19.89 6.12
C ILE A 229 1.15 -20.03 4.96
N PHE A 230 1.75 -18.93 4.52
CA PHE A 230 2.62 -18.97 3.35
C PHE A 230 3.92 -19.73 3.58
N SER A 231 4.46 -19.78 4.80
CA SER A 231 5.62 -20.63 5.11
C SER A 231 5.31 -22.12 4.89
N LYS A 232 4.08 -22.55 5.18
CA LYS A 232 3.66 -23.95 4.88
C LYS A 232 3.58 -24.18 3.37
N VAL A 233 3.03 -23.23 2.62
CA VAL A 233 2.96 -23.31 1.14
C VAL A 233 4.37 -23.31 0.53
N ILE A 234 5.24 -22.40 0.96
CA ILE A 234 6.63 -22.32 0.51
C ILE A 234 7.37 -23.64 0.78
N LYS A 235 7.21 -24.17 1.98
CA LYS A 235 7.82 -25.45 2.35
C LYS A 235 7.32 -26.59 1.47
N SER A 236 6.00 -26.70 1.28
CA SER A 236 5.40 -27.71 0.41
C SER A 236 5.94 -27.64 -1.03
N ARG A 237 6.03 -26.43 -1.60
CA ARG A 237 6.57 -26.24 -2.95
C ARG A 237 8.06 -26.60 -3.05
N LYS A 238 8.86 -26.28 -2.03
CA LYS A 238 10.27 -26.66 -1.96
C LYS A 238 10.47 -28.18 -1.85
N GLU A 239 9.59 -28.89 -1.11
CA GLU A 239 9.66 -30.35 -0.91
C GLU A 239 9.18 -31.14 -2.12
N GLN A 240 8.21 -30.62 -2.87
CA GLN A 240 7.71 -31.25 -4.06
C GLN A 240 8.75 -31.38 -5.18
N GLY A 241 9.88 -30.63 -5.11
CA GLY A 241 11.13 -30.84 -5.87
C GLY A 241 11.00 -31.06 -7.38
N GLY A 242 9.80 -30.85 -7.91
CA GLY A 242 9.40 -31.17 -9.26
C GLY A 242 9.46 -30.02 -10.22
N ASP A 243 8.97 -30.24 -11.40
CA ASP A 243 8.88 -29.27 -12.48
C ASP A 243 8.06 -28.01 -12.03
N THR A 244 8.75 -27.02 -11.49
CA THR A 244 8.15 -25.72 -11.09
C THR A 244 7.75 -24.89 -12.32
N SER A 245 7.98 -25.38 -13.54
CA SER A 245 7.62 -24.71 -14.79
C SER A 245 6.11 -24.47 -14.92
N GLN A 246 5.29 -25.22 -14.20
CA GLN A 246 3.84 -25.03 -14.15
C GLN A 246 3.41 -23.91 -13.19
N ASN A 247 4.25 -23.54 -12.21
CA ASN A 247 3.96 -22.48 -11.27
C ASN A 247 4.39 -21.13 -11.86
N THR A 248 3.49 -20.51 -12.62
CA THR A 248 3.75 -19.22 -13.29
C THR A 248 3.49 -18.00 -12.40
N ASP A 249 3.07 -18.21 -11.13
CA ASP A 249 2.74 -17.17 -10.17
C ASP A 249 3.98 -16.43 -9.61
N ILE A 250 3.75 -15.31 -8.94
CA ILE A 250 4.83 -14.50 -8.38
C ILE A 250 5.42 -15.12 -7.12
N LEU A 251 4.64 -15.89 -6.36
CA LEU A 251 5.15 -16.62 -5.20
C LEU A 251 6.33 -17.51 -5.61
N GLN A 252 6.22 -18.24 -6.75
CA GLN A 252 7.32 -19.05 -7.24
C GLN A 252 8.54 -18.21 -7.63
N VAL A 253 8.33 -17.05 -8.25
CA VAL A 253 9.45 -16.12 -8.56
C VAL A 253 10.22 -15.72 -7.32
N PHE A 254 9.54 -15.48 -6.21
CA PHE A 254 10.19 -15.10 -4.95
C PHE A 254 10.87 -16.29 -4.26
N ILE A 255 10.29 -17.49 -4.33
CA ILE A 255 10.92 -18.72 -3.81
C ILE A 255 12.25 -19.00 -4.52
N ASP A 256 12.31 -18.73 -5.83
CA ASP A 256 13.49 -18.99 -6.66
C ASP A 256 14.50 -17.83 -6.65
N MET A 257 14.13 -16.68 -6.06
CA MET A 257 14.99 -15.51 -6.03
C MET A 257 16.25 -15.74 -5.21
N VAL A 258 17.40 -15.37 -5.80
CA VAL A 258 18.70 -15.33 -5.14
C VAL A 258 19.26 -13.93 -5.27
N TYR A 259 19.69 -13.34 -4.16
CA TYR A 259 20.37 -12.06 -4.16
C TYR A 259 21.79 -12.18 -4.79
N LYS A 260 22.36 -11.06 -5.21
CA LYS A 260 23.70 -11.03 -5.81
C LYS A 260 24.81 -11.52 -4.87
N ASP A 261 24.58 -11.49 -3.57
CA ASP A 261 25.49 -12.00 -2.55
C ASP A 261 25.34 -13.52 -2.33
N GLY A 262 24.47 -14.18 -3.09
CA GLY A 262 24.18 -15.61 -3.00
C GLY A 262 23.15 -15.98 -1.93
N SER A 263 22.69 -15.04 -1.12
CA SER A 263 21.63 -15.31 -0.15
C SER A 263 20.27 -15.45 -0.83
N LYS A 264 19.36 -16.22 -0.22
CA LYS A 264 17.98 -16.34 -0.67
C LYS A 264 17.07 -15.47 0.19
N LEU A 265 15.89 -15.15 -0.33
CA LEU A 265 14.82 -14.59 0.47
C LEU A 265 14.46 -15.55 1.62
N THR A 266 14.29 -14.99 2.80
CA THR A 266 13.63 -15.73 3.90
C THR A 266 12.14 -15.88 3.61
N ASP A 267 11.49 -16.81 4.28
CA ASP A 267 10.04 -16.99 4.13
C ASP A 267 9.30 -15.69 4.57
N ASP A 268 9.78 -15.01 5.61
CA ASP A 268 9.21 -13.73 6.06
C ASP A 268 9.36 -12.61 5.01
N GLU A 269 10.52 -12.49 4.36
CA GLU A 269 10.74 -11.54 3.26
C GLU A 269 9.87 -11.88 2.05
N THR A 270 9.75 -13.16 1.71
CA THR A 270 8.90 -13.64 0.61
C THR A 270 7.43 -13.25 0.86
N VAL A 271 6.92 -13.53 2.04
CA VAL A 271 5.55 -13.16 2.42
C VAL A 271 5.36 -11.65 2.43
N GLY A 272 6.35 -10.91 2.95
CA GLY A 272 6.32 -9.46 2.94
C GLY A 272 6.23 -8.86 1.54
N LEU A 273 6.94 -9.42 0.56
CA LEU A 273 6.87 -9.00 -0.84
C LEU A 273 5.51 -9.32 -1.47
N LEU A 274 4.91 -10.48 -1.14
CA LEU A 274 3.55 -10.82 -1.57
C LEU A 274 2.52 -9.84 -1.01
N ILE A 275 2.59 -9.53 0.28
CA ILE A 275 1.72 -8.54 0.91
C ILE A 275 1.89 -7.18 0.24
N ALA A 276 3.13 -6.74 -0.02
CA ALA A 276 3.39 -5.46 -0.67
C ALA A 276 2.78 -5.36 -2.07
N LEU A 277 2.87 -6.43 -2.88
CA LEU A 277 2.23 -6.48 -4.19
C LEU A 277 0.71 -6.48 -4.11
N LEU A 278 0.14 -7.21 -3.15
CA LEU A 278 -1.30 -7.25 -2.96
C LEU A 278 -1.83 -5.86 -2.56
N PHE A 279 -1.16 -5.17 -1.63
CA PHE A 279 -1.50 -3.80 -1.25
C PHE A 279 -1.38 -2.82 -2.42
N ALA A 280 -0.32 -2.94 -3.23
CA ALA A 280 -0.14 -2.08 -4.40
C ALA A 280 -1.23 -2.27 -5.45
N GLY A 281 -1.68 -3.50 -5.66
CA GLY A 281 -2.67 -3.85 -6.70
C GLY A 281 -4.12 -3.66 -6.29
N GLN A 282 -4.47 -3.97 -5.05
CA GLN A 282 -5.85 -4.10 -4.62
C GLN A 282 -6.60 -2.75 -4.62
N HIS A 283 -6.14 -1.76 -3.89
CA HIS A 283 -6.82 -0.45 -3.81
C HIS A 283 -6.73 0.35 -5.11
N THR A 284 -5.58 0.34 -5.77
CA THR A 284 -5.41 1.08 -7.03
C THR A 284 -6.31 0.53 -8.12
N SER A 285 -6.39 -0.79 -8.27
CA SER A 285 -7.22 -1.44 -9.28
C SER A 285 -8.71 -1.29 -8.98
N SER A 286 -9.16 -1.59 -7.77
CA SER A 286 -10.57 -1.55 -7.40
C SER A 286 -11.14 -0.13 -7.48
N ILE A 287 -10.44 0.87 -6.95
CA ILE A 287 -10.89 2.27 -6.99
C ILE A 287 -10.90 2.81 -8.42
N THR A 288 -9.85 2.55 -9.21
CA THR A 288 -9.80 2.99 -10.60
C THR A 288 -10.91 2.35 -11.44
N SER A 289 -11.13 1.04 -11.27
CA SER A 289 -12.21 0.33 -11.96
C SER A 289 -13.60 0.85 -11.55
N THR A 290 -13.79 1.17 -10.25
CA THR A 290 -15.03 1.76 -9.74
C THR A 290 -15.29 3.12 -10.39
N TRP A 291 -14.30 4.01 -10.42
CA TRP A 291 -14.44 5.31 -11.09
C TRP A 291 -14.72 5.16 -12.57
N THR A 292 -14.06 4.21 -13.24
CA THR A 292 -14.29 3.91 -14.66
C THR A 292 -15.74 3.46 -14.87
N ALA A 293 -16.23 2.52 -14.06
CA ALA A 293 -17.61 2.04 -14.13
C ALA A 293 -18.63 3.16 -13.89
N MET A 294 -18.40 4.03 -12.90
CA MET A 294 -19.25 5.19 -12.62
C MET A 294 -19.26 6.19 -13.78
N CYS A 295 -18.10 6.47 -14.37
CA CYS A 295 -18.01 7.38 -15.53
C CYS A 295 -18.74 6.80 -16.74
N LEU A 296 -18.59 5.51 -17.01
CA LEU A 296 -19.31 4.83 -18.11
C LEU A 296 -20.82 4.81 -17.86
N GLY A 297 -21.25 4.49 -16.66
CA GLY A 297 -22.69 4.47 -16.30
C GLY A 297 -23.35 5.85 -16.42
N ASN A 298 -22.60 6.91 -16.13
CA ASN A 298 -23.11 8.29 -16.28
C ASN A 298 -23.12 8.80 -17.73
N GLN A 299 -22.49 8.08 -18.66
CA GLN A 299 -22.41 8.41 -20.08
C GLN A 299 -23.09 7.34 -20.92
N SER A 300 -24.42 7.26 -20.80
CA SER A 300 -25.25 6.23 -21.46
C SER A 300 -25.03 6.12 -22.99
N HIS A 301 -24.59 7.21 -23.66
CA HIS A 301 -24.25 7.18 -25.08
C HIS A 301 -22.99 6.34 -25.38
N LEU A 302 -22.05 6.21 -24.45
CA LEU A 302 -20.87 5.35 -24.63
C LEU A 302 -21.24 3.86 -24.51
N LEU A 303 -22.25 3.51 -23.72
CA LEU A 303 -22.75 2.14 -23.60
C LEU A 303 -23.45 1.65 -24.89
N CYS A 304 -23.86 2.58 -25.77
CA CYS A 304 -24.44 2.23 -27.07
C CYS A 304 -23.39 1.88 -28.14
N LEU A 305 -22.12 2.21 -27.95
CA LEU A 305 -21.07 1.90 -28.92
C LEU A 305 -20.81 0.38 -29.07
N ASP A 306 -21.14 -0.40 -28.05
CA ASP A 306 -20.99 -1.87 -28.09
C ASP A 306 -21.98 -2.55 -29.07
N ARG A 307 -23.04 -1.87 -29.52
CA ARG A 307 -23.96 -2.34 -30.58
C ARG A 307 -23.46 -2.09 -32.00
N LEU A 308 -22.41 -1.28 -32.16
CA LEU A 308 -21.85 -0.94 -33.47
C LEU A 308 -20.60 -1.79 -33.82
N CYS A 309 -20.07 -2.57 -32.85
CA CYS A 309 -18.91 -3.45 -33.04
C CYS A 309 -19.26 -4.95 -33.12
N ARG A 310 -20.54 -5.29 -33.29
CA ARG A 310 -20.97 -6.67 -33.63
C ARG A 310 -21.32 -6.82 -35.09
#